data_5662b24c041b113e92003ef0d8ad997b
#
_entry.id   5662b24c041b113e92003ef0d8ad997b
#
_cell.length_a   1.000
_cell.length_b   1.000
_cell.length_c   1.000
_cell.angle_alpha   90.00
_cell.angle_beta   90.00
_cell.angle_gamma   90.00
#
_symmetry.space_group_name_H-M   'P 1'
#
loop_
_entity.id
_entity.type
_entity.pdbx_description
1 polymer ?
#
loop_
_entity_poly.entity_id
_entity_poly.type
_entity_poly.pdbx_seq_one_letter_code
_entity_poly.pdbx_strand_id
1 'polypeptide(L)'
;MNELLSYLKQFDIENAEEKSGLLMQYMQSVLEWNEKVNLTAITDTEEFVQKHFIDSLLCAESLEFTASSSICDVGTGGGFPGVPLAVCYPDKEFLLMDSLAKRVRIVNDICAQLGVTNVTVVHGRAEELARQLEYRDRFDLCVSRAVANMRVLSEYCLPFVRAGGTFIAYKGPDCESEINDARRAVRLLGGEEPEIRKTSHLDHSLVFVRKSAPTPDAYPRKAGVPAKKPL
;
A
#
# COMPACT_ATOMS: atom_id res chain seq x y z
N MET A 1 10.86 20.27 -2.28
CA MET A 1 9.85 20.73 -3.29
C MET A 1 10.32 20.50 -4.70
N ASN A 2 11.51 20.92 -5.10
CA ASN A 2 11.99 20.75 -6.48
C ASN A 2 12.11 19.26 -6.92
N GLU A 3 12.57 18.38 -6.04
CA GLU A 3 12.78 16.97 -6.33
C GLU A 3 11.46 16.21 -6.57
N LEU A 4 10.48 16.35 -5.68
CA LEU A 4 9.16 15.76 -5.85
C LEU A 4 8.51 16.22 -7.14
N LEU A 5 8.52 17.53 -7.41
CA LEU A 5 7.98 18.08 -8.64
C LEU A 5 8.68 17.55 -9.88
N SER A 6 10.02 17.42 -9.82
CA SER A 6 10.81 16.86 -10.92
C SER A 6 10.44 15.40 -11.18
N TYR A 7 10.26 14.60 -10.11
CA TYR A 7 9.82 13.22 -10.21
C TYR A 7 8.42 13.13 -10.85
N LEU A 8 7.44 13.90 -10.35
CA LEU A 8 6.09 13.89 -10.90
C LEU A 8 6.05 14.26 -12.40
N LYS A 9 6.87 15.23 -12.82
CA LYS A 9 6.98 15.62 -14.23
C LYS A 9 7.66 14.54 -15.08
N GLN A 10 8.69 13.87 -14.57
CA GLN A 10 9.36 12.78 -15.26
C GLN A 10 8.43 11.61 -15.57
N PHE A 11 7.45 11.36 -14.71
CA PHE A 11 6.45 10.29 -14.86
C PHE A 11 5.13 10.78 -15.43
N ASP A 12 5.12 11.94 -16.11
CA ASP A 12 3.96 12.52 -16.80
C ASP A 12 2.70 12.61 -15.91
N ILE A 13 2.88 12.85 -14.61
CA ILE A 13 1.75 13.06 -13.70
C ILE A 13 1.07 14.39 -14.04
N GLU A 14 -0.19 14.31 -14.46
CA GLU A 14 -0.99 15.49 -14.76
C GLU A 14 -1.07 16.45 -13.55
N ASN A 15 -1.07 17.76 -13.81
CA ASN A 15 -1.12 18.81 -12.78
C ASN A 15 -0.04 18.64 -11.70
N ALA A 16 1.19 18.31 -12.11
CA ALA A 16 2.30 17.96 -11.20
C ALA A 16 2.58 19.05 -10.14
N GLU A 17 2.47 20.34 -10.49
CA GLU A 17 2.65 21.46 -9.57
C GLU A 17 1.61 21.45 -8.44
N GLU A 18 0.34 21.28 -8.76
CA GLU A 18 -0.77 21.22 -7.81
C GLU A 18 -0.62 20.00 -6.89
N LYS A 19 -0.39 18.82 -7.47
CA LYS A 19 -0.22 17.56 -6.74
C LYS A 19 1.00 17.58 -5.83
N SER A 20 2.12 18.16 -6.30
CA SER A 20 3.30 18.37 -5.46
C SER A 20 2.97 19.28 -4.27
N GLY A 21 2.24 20.37 -4.49
CA GLY A 21 1.77 21.26 -3.42
C GLY A 21 0.87 20.56 -2.41
N LEU A 22 -0.06 19.73 -2.87
CA LEU A 22 -0.98 18.96 -2.02
C LEU A 22 -0.24 17.89 -1.18
N LEU A 23 0.73 17.18 -1.78
CA LEU A 23 1.57 16.23 -1.05
C LEU A 23 2.42 16.92 0.02
N MET A 24 2.97 18.11 -0.25
CA MET A 24 3.71 18.86 0.76
C MET A 24 2.80 19.33 1.91
N GLN A 25 1.54 19.69 1.66
CA GLN A 25 0.57 19.98 2.71
C GLN A 25 0.22 18.73 3.51
N TYR A 26 0.09 17.57 2.85
CA TYR A 26 -0.09 16.28 3.51
C TYR A 26 1.07 15.97 4.46
N MET A 27 2.32 16.14 4.02
CA MET A 27 3.52 15.97 4.86
C MET A 27 3.44 16.86 6.09
N GLN A 28 3.14 18.16 5.92
CA GLN A 28 3.05 19.10 7.04
C GLN A 28 2.03 18.61 8.08
N SER A 29 0.84 18.21 7.62
CA SER A 29 -0.21 17.68 8.51
C SER A 29 0.22 16.39 9.21
N VAL A 30 0.88 15.46 8.50
CA VAL A 30 1.42 14.23 9.11
C VAL A 30 2.46 14.56 10.19
N LEU A 31 3.37 15.50 9.95
CA LEU A 31 4.41 15.89 10.91
C LEU A 31 3.81 16.57 12.14
N GLU A 32 2.80 17.42 11.98
CA GLU A 32 2.07 18.04 13.11
C GLU A 32 1.37 16.98 13.99
N TRP A 33 0.73 15.98 13.37
CA TRP A 33 0.14 14.88 14.11
C TRP A 33 1.19 13.94 14.73
N ASN A 34 2.36 13.83 14.09
CA ASN A 34 3.44 12.95 14.56
C ASN A 34 3.98 13.36 15.95
N GLU A 35 3.86 14.61 16.32
CA GLU A 35 4.18 15.09 17.68
C GLU A 35 3.33 14.41 18.78
N LYS A 36 2.12 13.94 18.42
CA LYS A 36 1.13 13.35 19.35
C LYS A 36 0.92 11.86 19.14
N VAL A 37 1.17 11.39 17.92
CA VAL A 37 0.92 10.01 17.48
C VAL A 37 2.03 9.60 16.56
N ASN A 38 2.73 8.55 16.90
CA ASN A 38 3.84 8.03 16.08
C ASN A 38 3.31 7.49 14.72
N LEU A 39 3.23 8.36 13.72
CA LEU A 39 2.81 8.03 12.34
C LEU A 39 4.00 7.63 11.49
N THR A 40 5.14 8.27 11.70
CA THR A 40 6.40 8.03 10.99
C THR A 40 7.61 8.32 11.89
N ALA A 41 8.71 7.61 11.63
CA ALA A 41 10.01 7.93 12.24
C ALA A 41 10.79 9.00 11.44
N ILE A 42 10.35 9.33 10.22
CA ILE A 42 11.03 10.26 9.32
C ILE A 42 10.43 11.64 9.50
N THR A 43 11.26 12.60 9.90
CA THR A 43 10.85 13.99 10.16
C THR A 43 11.62 15.01 9.32
N ASP A 44 12.73 14.60 8.71
CA ASP A 44 13.46 15.42 7.74
C ASP A 44 12.68 15.51 6.43
N THR A 45 12.57 16.71 5.87
CA THR A 45 11.74 16.99 4.68
C THR A 45 12.24 16.26 3.43
N GLU A 46 13.54 16.23 3.19
CA GLU A 46 14.12 15.61 2.00
C GLU A 46 13.96 14.08 2.09
N GLU A 47 14.28 13.53 3.24
CA GLU A 47 14.09 12.10 3.51
C GLU A 47 12.61 11.69 3.43
N PHE A 48 11.69 12.55 3.90
CA PHE A 48 10.25 12.30 3.80
C PHE A 48 9.77 12.25 2.35
N VAL A 49 10.21 13.18 1.52
CA VAL A 49 9.90 13.20 0.08
C VAL A 49 10.40 11.91 -0.58
N GLN A 50 11.63 11.53 -0.32
CA GLN A 50 12.22 10.31 -0.91
C GLN A 50 11.53 9.04 -0.43
N LYS A 51 11.50 8.82 0.89
CA LYS A 51 11.09 7.55 1.48
C LYS A 51 9.58 7.39 1.68
N HIS A 52 8.82 8.49 1.64
CA HIS A 52 7.37 8.41 1.73
C HIS A 52 6.68 8.72 0.41
N PHE A 53 7.02 9.79 -0.31
CA PHE A 53 6.30 10.13 -1.53
C PHE A 53 6.83 9.39 -2.75
N ILE A 54 8.10 9.54 -3.10
CA ILE A 54 8.68 8.90 -4.29
C ILE A 54 8.60 7.39 -4.16
N ASP A 55 8.99 6.83 -3.01
CA ASP A 55 8.86 5.39 -2.75
C ASP A 55 7.43 4.89 -2.92
N SER A 56 6.43 5.62 -2.43
CA SER A 56 5.02 5.24 -2.59
C SER A 56 4.59 5.17 -4.06
N LEU A 57 5.13 6.03 -4.91
CA LEU A 57 4.76 6.12 -6.32
C LEU A 57 5.43 5.06 -7.21
N LEU A 58 6.43 4.34 -6.71
CA LEU A 58 7.18 3.35 -7.51
C LEU A 58 6.29 2.27 -8.15
N CYS A 59 5.23 1.84 -7.49
CA CYS A 59 4.32 0.84 -8.08
C CYS A 59 3.53 1.38 -9.27
N ALA A 60 3.38 2.71 -9.36
CA ALA A 60 2.62 3.35 -10.42
C ALA A 60 3.29 3.25 -11.80
N GLU A 61 4.59 2.93 -11.84
CA GLU A 61 5.34 2.66 -13.06
C GLU A 61 4.96 1.31 -13.71
N SER A 62 4.16 0.49 -13.02
CA SER A 62 3.79 -0.85 -13.50
C SER A 62 2.51 -0.85 -14.33
N LEU A 63 2.43 -1.79 -15.27
CA LEU A 63 1.22 -2.04 -16.04
C LEU A 63 0.06 -2.50 -15.14
N GLU A 64 0.36 -3.23 -14.07
CA GLU A 64 -0.61 -3.71 -13.10
C GLU A 64 -1.32 -2.55 -12.41
N PHE A 65 -0.57 -1.51 -12.03
CA PHE A 65 -1.16 -0.30 -11.43
C PHE A 65 -1.97 0.48 -12.48
N THR A 66 -1.42 0.68 -13.67
CA THR A 66 -2.09 1.43 -14.75
C THR A 66 -3.44 0.80 -15.10
N ALA A 67 -3.51 -0.54 -15.17
CA ALA A 67 -4.72 -1.28 -15.49
C ALA A 67 -5.75 -1.37 -14.35
N SER A 68 -5.40 -0.93 -13.13
CA SER A 68 -6.25 -1.02 -11.95
C SER A 68 -7.09 0.22 -11.78
N SER A 69 -8.36 0.06 -11.39
CA SER A 69 -9.28 1.14 -11.00
C SER A 69 -9.57 1.13 -9.50
N SER A 70 -9.57 -0.05 -8.87
CA SER A 70 -9.83 -0.24 -7.44
C SER A 70 -8.59 -0.77 -6.71
N ILE A 71 -8.10 -0.02 -5.75
CA ILE A 71 -6.83 -0.31 -5.06
C ILE A 71 -7.07 -0.34 -3.54
N CYS A 72 -6.55 -1.36 -2.85
CA CYS A 72 -6.52 -1.35 -1.40
C CYS A 72 -5.08 -1.28 -0.86
N ASP A 73 -4.90 -0.55 0.24
CA ASP A 73 -3.63 -0.42 0.97
C ASP A 73 -3.77 -1.05 2.35
N VAL A 74 -3.08 -2.16 2.57
CA VAL A 74 -3.15 -2.94 3.82
C VAL A 74 -2.06 -2.52 4.77
N GLY A 75 -2.46 -1.95 5.92
CA GLY A 75 -1.55 -1.43 6.92
C GLY A 75 -0.98 -0.07 6.54
N THR A 76 -1.85 0.84 6.10
CA THR A 76 -1.49 2.14 5.53
C THR A 76 -0.69 3.05 6.48
N GLY A 77 -0.77 2.84 7.80
CA GLY A 77 -0.04 3.63 8.80
C GLY A 77 -0.37 5.12 8.75
N GLY A 78 0.61 5.92 8.36
CA GLY A 78 0.45 7.36 8.10
C GLY A 78 -0.09 7.68 6.70
N GLY A 79 -0.77 6.74 6.04
CA GLY A 79 -1.33 6.92 4.70
C GLY A 79 -0.40 6.49 3.55
N PHE A 80 0.62 5.65 3.81
CA PHE A 80 1.62 5.27 2.82
C PHE A 80 1.58 3.77 2.49
N PRO A 81 1.55 3.39 1.20
CA PRO A 81 1.67 4.23 0.00
C PRO A 81 0.36 4.85 -0.50
N GLY A 82 -0.80 4.57 0.10
CA GLY A 82 -2.12 4.83 -0.46
C GLY A 82 -2.42 6.31 -0.76
N VAL A 83 -2.13 7.24 0.17
CA VAL A 83 -2.47 8.67 -0.03
C VAL A 83 -1.64 9.32 -1.15
N PRO A 84 -0.31 9.15 -1.25
CA PRO A 84 0.43 9.68 -2.39
C PRO A 84 -0.07 9.16 -3.74
N LEU A 85 -0.43 7.88 -3.81
CA LEU A 85 -1.03 7.29 -5.01
C LEU A 85 -2.38 7.91 -5.32
N ALA A 86 -3.25 8.09 -4.33
CA ALA A 86 -4.57 8.68 -4.50
C ALA A 86 -4.50 10.14 -4.98
N VAL A 87 -3.59 10.93 -4.42
CA VAL A 87 -3.36 12.32 -4.85
C VAL A 87 -2.89 12.39 -6.30
N CYS A 88 -1.99 11.49 -6.70
CA CYS A 88 -1.44 11.48 -8.06
C CYS A 88 -2.40 10.90 -9.10
N TYR A 89 -3.32 10.02 -8.70
CA TYR A 89 -4.25 9.30 -9.59
C TYR A 89 -5.71 9.46 -9.12
N PRO A 90 -6.32 10.63 -9.30
CA PRO A 90 -7.67 10.92 -8.79
C PRO A 90 -8.78 10.16 -9.50
N ASP A 91 -8.50 9.54 -10.63
CA ASP A 91 -9.40 8.67 -11.41
C ASP A 91 -9.53 7.24 -10.85
N LYS A 92 -8.72 6.87 -9.86
CA LYS A 92 -8.73 5.56 -9.21
C LYS A 92 -9.29 5.64 -7.78
N GLU A 93 -9.95 4.57 -7.35
CA GLU A 93 -10.56 4.46 -6.02
C GLU A 93 -9.61 3.73 -5.05
N PHE A 94 -9.41 4.30 -3.87
CA PHE A 94 -8.50 3.76 -2.86
C PHE A 94 -9.24 3.42 -1.56
N LEU A 95 -9.06 2.18 -1.09
CA LEU A 95 -9.42 1.76 0.26
C LEU A 95 -8.14 1.60 1.09
N LEU A 96 -7.96 2.44 2.10
CA LEU A 96 -6.83 2.37 3.02
C LEU A 96 -7.29 1.73 4.32
N MET A 97 -6.54 0.79 4.86
CA MET A 97 -6.90 0.16 6.13
C MET A 97 -5.73 0.09 7.11
N ASP A 98 -6.04 0.27 8.38
CA ASP A 98 -5.09 0.06 9.49
C ASP A 98 -5.81 -0.49 10.71
N SER A 99 -5.09 -1.29 11.52
CA SER A 99 -5.60 -1.88 12.75
C SER A 99 -5.64 -0.90 13.94
N LEU A 100 -5.07 0.29 13.79
CA LEU A 100 -5.03 1.33 14.82
C LEU A 100 -6.03 2.45 14.51
N ALA A 101 -7.17 2.47 15.19
CA ALA A 101 -8.25 3.44 14.98
C ALA A 101 -7.78 4.91 15.00
N LYS A 102 -6.74 5.21 15.80
CA LYS A 102 -6.19 6.58 15.89
C LYS A 102 -5.53 6.99 14.58
N ARG A 103 -4.77 6.09 13.92
CA ARG A 103 -4.15 6.36 12.62
C ARG A 103 -5.20 6.56 11.53
N VAL A 104 -6.18 5.66 11.47
CA VAL A 104 -7.31 5.75 10.53
C VAL A 104 -8.01 7.09 10.63
N ARG A 105 -8.34 7.55 11.84
CA ARG A 105 -8.99 8.86 12.05
C ARG A 105 -8.12 10.00 11.53
N ILE A 106 -6.83 10.00 11.87
CA ILE A 106 -5.91 11.07 11.45
C ILE A 106 -5.79 11.12 9.93
N VAL A 107 -5.55 9.98 9.26
CA VAL A 107 -5.44 9.92 7.79
C VAL A 107 -6.72 10.40 7.13
N ASN A 108 -7.88 9.95 7.64
CA ASN A 108 -9.19 10.38 7.14
C ASN A 108 -9.39 11.90 7.29
N ASP A 109 -9.06 12.45 8.46
CA ASP A 109 -9.21 13.89 8.73
C ASP A 109 -8.30 14.72 7.82
N ILE A 110 -7.05 14.29 7.60
CA ILE A 110 -6.12 14.99 6.69
C ILE A 110 -6.64 14.92 5.25
N CYS A 111 -7.06 13.74 4.76
CA CYS A 111 -7.60 13.59 3.42
C CYS A 111 -8.84 14.49 3.21
N ALA A 112 -9.75 14.54 4.18
CA ALA A 112 -10.93 15.41 4.11
C ALA A 112 -10.57 16.91 4.06
N GLN A 113 -9.60 17.34 4.89
CA GLN A 113 -9.12 18.74 4.91
C GLN A 113 -8.47 19.16 3.59
N LEU A 114 -7.76 18.23 2.94
CA LEU A 114 -7.06 18.48 1.69
C LEU A 114 -7.92 18.21 0.44
N GLY A 115 -9.18 17.79 0.60
CA GLY A 115 -10.07 17.51 -0.51
C GLY A 115 -9.71 16.27 -1.32
N VAL A 116 -9.00 15.29 -0.73
CA VAL A 116 -8.70 14.00 -1.37
C VAL A 116 -9.93 13.12 -1.22
N THR A 117 -10.76 13.07 -2.25
CA THR A 117 -12.12 12.48 -2.21
C THR A 117 -12.19 11.03 -2.68
N ASN A 118 -11.17 10.53 -3.37
CA ASN A 118 -11.08 9.18 -3.92
C ASN A 118 -10.47 8.16 -2.92
N VAL A 119 -10.45 8.51 -1.63
CA VAL A 119 -9.92 7.69 -0.54
C VAL A 119 -11.03 7.37 0.46
N THR A 120 -11.17 6.08 0.79
CA THR A 120 -11.94 5.61 1.94
C THR A 120 -10.98 4.99 2.96
N VAL A 121 -11.02 5.43 4.22
CA VAL A 121 -10.12 4.91 5.26
C VAL A 121 -10.91 4.08 6.28
N VAL A 122 -10.52 2.81 6.47
CA VAL A 122 -11.25 1.83 7.27
C VAL A 122 -10.41 1.31 8.43
N HIS A 123 -10.98 1.31 9.64
CA HIS A 123 -10.39 0.70 10.81
C HIS A 123 -10.74 -0.79 10.87
N GLY A 124 -9.73 -1.63 10.98
CA GLY A 124 -9.90 -3.07 11.20
C GLY A 124 -8.62 -3.85 10.96
N ARG A 125 -8.62 -5.08 11.42
CA ARG A 125 -7.55 -6.02 11.08
C ARG A 125 -7.79 -6.60 9.70
N ALA A 126 -6.73 -6.75 8.92
CA ALA A 126 -6.81 -7.31 7.57
C ALA A 126 -7.53 -8.67 7.57
N GLU A 127 -7.23 -9.54 8.56
CA GLU A 127 -7.86 -10.87 8.68
C GLU A 127 -9.38 -10.82 8.91
N GLU A 128 -9.88 -9.74 9.51
CA GLU A 128 -11.31 -9.56 9.78
C GLU A 128 -12.01 -8.90 8.60
N LEU A 129 -11.41 -7.85 8.05
CA LEU A 129 -11.96 -7.14 6.88
C LEU A 129 -12.02 -8.05 5.65
N ALA A 130 -10.97 -8.83 5.38
CA ALA A 130 -10.93 -9.75 4.25
C ALA A 130 -11.94 -10.93 4.32
N ARG A 131 -12.66 -11.08 5.43
CA ARG A 131 -13.79 -12.04 5.54
C ARG A 131 -15.14 -11.42 5.20
N GLN A 132 -15.21 -10.11 5.09
CA GLN A 132 -16.43 -9.40 4.72
C GLN A 132 -16.59 -9.42 3.21
N LEU A 133 -17.80 -9.71 2.73
CA LEU A 133 -18.11 -9.80 1.29
C LEU A 133 -17.87 -8.49 0.54
N GLU A 134 -17.91 -7.38 1.25
CA GLU A 134 -17.63 -6.05 0.73
C GLU A 134 -16.18 -5.90 0.26
N TYR A 135 -15.23 -6.58 0.91
CA TYR A 135 -13.79 -6.41 0.65
C TYR A 135 -13.13 -7.63 0.04
N ARG A 136 -13.68 -8.82 0.29
CA ARG A 136 -13.07 -10.07 -0.17
C ARG A 136 -13.11 -10.23 -1.67
N ASP A 137 -11.94 -10.54 -2.28
CA ASP A 137 -11.78 -10.79 -3.73
C ASP A 137 -12.36 -9.65 -4.62
N ARG A 138 -12.20 -8.38 -4.20
CA ARG A 138 -12.84 -7.23 -4.84
C ARG A 138 -11.88 -6.30 -5.58
N PHE A 139 -10.66 -6.14 -5.11
CA PHE A 139 -9.75 -5.12 -5.60
C PHE A 139 -8.91 -5.61 -6.78
N ASP A 140 -8.69 -4.72 -7.76
CA ASP A 140 -7.78 -4.97 -8.87
C ASP A 140 -6.35 -5.09 -8.38
N LEU A 141 -6.00 -4.23 -7.42
CA LEU A 141 -4.67 -4.14 -6.84
C LEU A 141 -4.73 -4.05 -5.32
N CYS A 142 -3.86 -4.78 -4.66
CA CYS A 142 -3.54 -4.59 -3.27
C CYS A 142 -2.10 -4.13 -3.15
N VAL A 143 -1.84 -3.09 -2.36
CA VAL A 143 -0.49 -2.64 -2.02
C VAL A 143 -0.25 -2.79 -0.52
N SER A 144 0.99 -2.99 -0.10
CA SER A 144 1.35 -2.94 1.31
C SER A 144 2.85 -2.66 1.49
N ARG A 145 3.18 -1.84 2.49
CA ARG A 145 4.55 -1.45 2.82
C ARG A 145 4.83 -1.58 4.32
N ALA A 146 5.97 -2.20 4.68
CA ALA A 146 6.51 -2.25 6.05
C ALA A 146 5.58 -2.88 7.13
N VAL A 147 4.68 -3.80 6.75
CA VAL A 147 3.71 -4.40 7.68
C VAL A 147 4.22 -5.70 8.30
N ALA A 148 4.68 -6.66 7.47
CA ALA A 148 5.09 -7.99 7.92
C ALA A 148 6.02 -8.65 6.89
N ASN A 149 6.60 -9.82 7.27
CA ASN A 149 7.27 -10.67 6.29
C ASN A 149 6.26 -11.26 5.29
N MET A 150 6.74 -11.69 4.12
CA MET A 150 5.91 -12.07 2.99
C MET A 150 4.99 -13.27 3.27
N ARG A 151 5.37 -14.21 4.13
CA ARG A 151 4.51 -15.35 4.52
C ARG A 151 3.24 -14.87 5.23
N VAL A 152 3.39 -13.92 6.15
CA VAL A 152 2.27 -13.29 6.87
C VAL A 152 1.52 -12.32 5.98
N LEU A 153 2.28 -11.49 5.25
CA LEU A 153 1.74 -10.43 4.40
C LEU A 153 0.86 -10.97 3.28
N SER A 154 1.24 -12.11 2.69
CA SER A 154 0.42 -12.79 1.69
C SER A 154 -0.97 -13.15 2.22
N GLU A 155 -1.08 -13.63 3.47
CA GLU A 155 -2.35 -13.96 4.09
C GLU A 155 -3.18 -12.71 4.46
N TYR A 156 -2.52 -11.57 4.70
CA TYR A 156 -3.20 -10.30 4.92
C TYR A 156 -3.72 -9.66 3.64
N CYS A 157 -3.00 -9.79 2.52
CA CYS A 157 -3.24 -8.99 1.31
C CYS A 157 -3.97 -9.77 0.20
N LEU A 158 -3.59 -11.01 -0.09
CA LEU A 158 -4.18 -11.78 -1.20
C LEU A 158 -5.69 -11.97 -1.09
N PRO A 159 -6.31 -12.13 0.10
CA PRO A 159 -7.77 -12.27 0.20
C PRO A 159 -8.57 -11.05 -0.27
N PHE A 160 -7.98 -9.87 -0.39
CA PHE A 160 -8.64 -8.68 -0.93
C PHE A 160 -8.62 -8.63 -2.46
N VAL A 161 -7.60 -9.23 -3.07
CA VAL A 161 -7.36 -9.18 -4.52
C VAL A 161 -8.33 -10.10 -5.25
N ARG A 162 -9.01 -9.61 -6.27
CA ARG A 162 -9.84 -10.46 -7.15
C ARG A 162 -8.99 -11.40 -8.00
N ALA A 163 -9.58 -12.46 -8.54
CA ALA A 163 -8.91 -13.27 -9.55
C ALA A 163 -8.59 -12.43 -10.80
N GLY A 164 -7.36 -12.54 -11.28
CA GLY A 164 -6.80 -11.69 -12.35
C GLY A 164 -6.18 -10.38 -11.87
N GLY A 165 -6.37 -9.99 -10.60
CA GLY A 165 -5.73 -8.84 -9.98
C GLY A 165 -4.32 -9.14 -9.47
N THR A 166 -3.68 -8.17 -8.83
CA THR A 166 -2.29 -8.27 -8.38
C THR A 166 -2.12 -7.76 -6.94
N PHE A 167 -1.27 -8.40 -6.18
CA PHE A 167 -0.73 -7.88 -4.94
C PHE A 167 0.70 -7.38 -5.16
N ILE A 168 1.02 -6.15 -4.74
CA ILE A 168 2.36 -5.57 -4.78
C ILE A 168 2.84 -5.28 -3.36
N ALA A 169 3.91 -5.95 -2.94
CA ALA A 169 4.57 -5.69 -1.67
C ALA A 169 5.83 -4.85 -1.86
N TYR A 170 5.95 -3.78 -1.09
CA TYR A 170 7.17 -2.97 -1.02
C TYR A 170 8.16 -3.63 -0.07
N LYS A 171 9.36 -3.92 -0.56
CA LYS A 171 10.41 -4.64 0.16
C LYS A 171 11.77 -3.95 0.05
N GLY A 172 12.67 -4.29 0.96
CA GLY A 172 14.07 -3.91 0.84
C GLY A 172 14.79 -4.67 -0.28
N PRO A 173 16.08 -4.35 -0.53
CA PRO A 173 16.83 -4.91 -1.65
C PRO A 173 17.04 -6.42 -1.58
N ASP A 174 17.21 -6.97 -0.38
CA ASP A 174 17.57 -8.36 -0.14
C ASP A 174 16.35 -9.19 0.31
N CYS A 175 15.31 -9.23 -0.52
CA CYS A 175 14.07 -9.92 -0.18
C CYS A 175 13.94 -11.34 -0.73
N GLU A 176 14.90 -11.85 -1.51
CA GLU A 176 14.81 -13.12 -2.23
C GLU A 176 14.57 -14.31 -1.29
N SER A 177 15.28 -14.38 -0.16
CA SER A 177 15.11 -15.46 0.82
C SER A 177 13.72 -15.46 1.43
N GLU A 178 13.23 -14.28 1.81
CA GLU A 178 11.89 -14.08 2.35
C GLU A 178 10.80 -14.49 1.34
N ILE A 179 11.00 -14.16 0.06
CA ILE A 179 10.07 -14.51 -1.01
C ILE A 179 10.07 -16.00 -1.27
N ASN A 180 11.23 -16.65 -1.30
CA ASN A 180 11.32 -18.10 -1.45
C ASN A 180 10.56 -18.84 -0.35
N ASP A 181 10.69 -18.40 0.90
CA ASP A 181 9.96 -18.96 2.05
C ASP A 181 8.44 -18.77 1.94
N ALA A 182 8.00 -17.71 1.25
CA ALA A 182 6.57 -17.38 1.10
C ALA A 182 5.87 -18.11 -0.06
N ARG A 183 6.59 -18.72 -1.00
CA ARG A 183 6.02 -19.35 -2.22
C ARG A 183 4.87 -20.30 -1.93
N ARG A 184 5.01 -21.12 -0.87
CA ARG A 184 3.95 -22.05 -0.45
C ARG A 184 2.70 -21.29 0.01
N ALA A 185 2.87 -20.26 0.85
CA ALA A 185 1.77 -19.45 1.36
C ALA A 185 1.03 -18.75 0.21
N VAL A 186 1.77 -18.15 -0.71
CA VAL A 186 1.23 -17.47 -1.90
C VAL A 186 0.35 -18.41 -2.71
N ARG A 187 0.85 -19.60 -3.08
CA ARG A 187 0.08 -20.60 -3.87
C ARG A 187 -1.17 -21.07 -3.12
N LEU A 188 -1.07 -21.29 -1.81
CA LEU A 188 -2.21 -21.72 -0.99
C LEU A 188 -3.33 -20.67 -0.94
N LEU A 189 -2.99 -19.40 -1.09
CA LEU A 189 -3.91 -18.27 -1.06
C LEU A 189 -4.44 -17.89 -2.46
N GLY A 190 -4.11 -18.65 -3.50
CA GLY A 190 -4.55 -18.43 -4.87
C GLY A 190 -3.64 -17.52 -5.70
N GLY A 191 -2.45 -17.18 -5.19
CA GLY A 191 -1.45 -16.41 -5.92
C GLY A 191 -0.55 -17.27 -6.81
N GLU A 192 -0.06 -16.67 -7.88
CA GLU A 192 0.99 -17.22 -8.74
C GLU A 192 2.38 -17.03 -8.14
N GLU A 193 3.41 -17.47 -8.85
CA GLU A 193 4.80 -17.31 -8.43
C GLU A 193 5.15 -15.83 -8.27
N PRO A 194 5.70 -15.41 -7.12
CA PRO A 194 6.09 -14.02 -6.92
C PRO A 194 7.21 -13.58 -7.87
N GLU A 195 7.06 -12.41 -8.46
CA GLU A 195 8.07 -11.76 -9.29
C GLU A 195 8.70 -10.58 -8.52
N ILE A 196 10.02 -10.53 -8.45
CA ILE A 196 10.76 -9.44 -7.83
C ILE A 196 11.22 -8.49 -8.93
N ARG A 197 10.83 -7.22 -8.84
CA ARG A 197 11.29 -6.15 -9.72
C ARG A 197 12.05 -5.11 -8.89
N LYS A 198 13.33 -4.92 -9.20
CA LYS A 198 14.14 -3.87 -8.58
C LYS A 198 13.71 -2.52 -9.11
N THR A 199 13.62 -1.54 -8.23
CA THR A 199 13.27 -0.17 -8.62
C THR A 199 14.51 0.62 -9.02
N SER A 200 14.33 1.63 -9.87
CA SER A 200 15.41 2.53 -10.28
C SER A 200 15.72 3.62 -9.24
N HIS A 201 14.76 3.87 -8.35
CA HIS A 201 14.86 4.84 -7.26
C HIS A 201 14.88 4.10 -5.94
N LEU A 202 15.76 4.51 -5.04
CA LEU A 202 16.00 3.86 -3.76
C LEU A 202 16.45 2.40 -3.95
N ASP A 203 17.14 1.87 -3.00
CA ASP A 203 17.56 0.46 -3.02
C ASP A 203 16.40 -0.42 -2.49
N HIS A 204 15.28 -0.40 -3.24
CA HIS A 204 14.07 -1.13 -2.92
C HIS A 204 13.68 -2.12 -4.02
N SER A 205 12.83 -3.05 -3.67
CA SER A 205 12.22 -4.02 -4.58
C SER A 205 10.71 -4.00 -4.44
N LEU A 206 10.01 -4.12 -5.55
CA LEU A 206 8.58 -4.41 -5.58
C LEU A 206 8.37 -5.89 -5.88
N VAL A 207 7.56 -6.55 -5.07
CA VAL A 207 7.23 -7.97 -5.25
C VAL A 207 5.80 -8.07 -5.74
N PHE A 208 5.64 -8.57 -6.96
CA PHE A 208 4.36 -8.74 -7.64
C PHE A 208 3.87 -10.17 -7.46
N VAL A 209 2.62 -10.31 -7.03
CA VAL A 209 1.92 -11.59 -6.95
C VAL A 209 0.61 -11.48 -7.68
N ARG A 210 0.52 -12.04 -8.88
CA ARG A 210 -0.73 -12.15 -9.61
C ARG A 210 -1.63 -13.17 -8.92
N LYS A 211 -2.92 -12.86 -8.80
CA LYS A 211 -3.90 -13.78 -8.24
C LYS A 211 -4.63 -14.52 -9.34
N SER A 212 -4.46 -15.85 -9.42
CA SER A 212 -5.06 -16.70 -10.43
C SER A 212 -6.36 -17.38 -9.99
N ALA A 213 -6.57 -17.52 -8.68
CA ALA A 213 -7.74 -18.19 -8.12
C ALA A 213 -8.25 -17.48 -6.86
N PRO A 214 -9.54 -17.61 -6.51
CA PRO A 214 -10.07 -17.12 -5.22
C PRO A 214 -9.32 -17.70 -4.03
N THR A 215 -9.17 -16.90 -2.99
CA THR A 215 -8.60 -17.40 -1.72
C THR A 215 -9.57 -18.39 -1.08
N PRO A 216 -9.13 -19.60 -0.67
CA PRO A 216 -10.01 -20.57 -0.01
C PRO A 216 -10.65 -20.00 1.28
N ASP A 217 -11.86 -20.43 1.61
CA ASP A 217 -12.66 -19.91 2.74
C ASP A 217 -12.00 -20.12 4.10
N ALA A 218 -11.07 -21.07 4.21
CA ALA A 218 -10.26 -21.25 5.42
C ALA A 218 -9.37 -20.04 5.73
N TYR A 219 -9.10 -19.17 4.74
CA TYR A 219 -8.22 -18.01 4.83
C TYR A 219 -8.96 -16.69 4.59
N PRO A 220 -8.48 -15.58 5.17
CA PRO A 220 -7.41 -15.54 6.18
C PRO A 220 -7.84 -16.23 7.46
N ARG A 221 -6.89 -16.77 8.22
CA ARG A 221 -7.13 -17.33 9.55
C ARG A 221 -7.53 -16.23 10.53
N LYS A 222 -8.01 -16.62 11.72
CA LYS A 222 -8.43 -15.67 12.77
C LYS A 222 -7.33 -14.65 13.07
N ALA A 223 -7.74 -13.43 13.42
CA ALA A 223 -6.84 -12.32 13.74
C ALA A 223 -5.72 -12.74 14.71
N GLY A 224 -4.48 -12.37 14.35
CA GLY A 224 -3.26 -12.68 15.07
C GLY A 224 -2.70 -14.10 14.86
N VAL A 225 -3.43 -15.02 14.21
CA VAL A 225 -2.92 -16.37 13.89
C VAL A 225 -1.84 -16.31 12.82
N PRO A 226 -2.00 -15.54 11.72
CA PRO A 226 -0.95 -15.44 10.69
C PRO A 226 0.40 -14.99 11.25
N ALA A 227 0.40 -13.99 12.12
CA ALA A 227 1.64 -13.48 12.74
C ALA A 227 2.31 -14.48 13.68
N LYS A 228 1.52 -15.27 14.44
CA LYS A 228 2.05 -16.25 15.40
C LYS A 228 2.51 -17.55 14.73
N LYS A 229 1.88 -17.95 13.66
CA LYS A 229 2.12 -19.19 12.92
C LYS A 229 2.04 -18.92 11.42
N PRO A 230 3.05 -18.29 10.80
CA PRO A 230 3.07 -18.03 9.36
C PRO A 230 2.88 -19.31 8.53
N LEU A 231 2.20 -19.21 7.37
CA LEU A 231 1.96 -20.32 6.42
C LEU A 231 3.27 -20.85 5.84
#